data_b8155c798d82e5d06b96e40d8b48e639
#
_entry.id   b8155c798d82e5d06b96e40d8b48e639
#
_cell.length_a   1.000
_cell.length_b   1.000
_cell.length_c   1.000
_cell.angle_alpha   90.00
_cell.angle_beta   90.00
_cell.angle_gamma   90.00
#
_symmetry.space_group_name_H-M   'P 1'
#
loop_
_entity.id
_entity.type
_entity.pdbx_description
1 polymer ?
#
loop_
_entity_poly.entity_id
_entity_poly.type
_entity_poly.pdbx_seq_one_letter_code
_entity_poly.pdbx_strand_id
1 'polypeptide(L)'
;MKEHGFSRKRFLLILVIILILLAAGAYGVITTQFVVTDVTVDGNEHYTDEQIREMVLPGGIRNNSLYLSLLYRKKEIKDIPFIESMDVSIVNRNTIHVDVYEKTLAGCVNYLGSYLYFDKDGIVVESDAKLTEGVPEIKGLHFDHIVMHEQLPVENPEIFKEILKVTQLFGKYEISADKIYFSPAGE
;
A
#
# COMPACT_ATOMS: atom_id res chain seq x y z
N MET A 1 64.97 25.88 -16.02
CA MET A 1 63.92 24.88 -15.66
C MET A 1 62.63 25.63 -15.31
N LYS A 2 61.61 25.63 -16.15
CA LYS A 2 60.29 26.22 -15.84
C LYS A 2 59.52 25.20 -15.02
N GLU A 3 59.38 25.42 -13.74
CA GLU A 3 58.45 24.67 -12.92
C GLU A 3 56.99 24.97 -13.40
N HIS A 4 56.40 24.00 -14.02
CA HIS A 4 54.96 24.06 -14.39
C HIS A 4 54.15 23.90 -13.09
N GLY A 5 54.00 24.97 -12.35
CA GLY A 5 53.06 25.03 -11.22
C GLY A 5 51.66 24.62 -11.68
N PHE A 6 51.20 23.48 -11.23
CA PHE A 6 49.87 22.93 -11.57
C PHE A 6 48.83 23.93 -11.07
N SER A 7 48.20 24.67 -11.98
CA SER A 7 47.21 25.69 -11.61
C SER A 7 46.09 25.07 -10.80
N ARG A 8 45.73 25.62 -9.63
CA ARG A 8 44.60 25.18 -8.78
C ARG A 8 43.31 24.96 -9.59
N LYS A 9 43.11 25.77 -10.63
CA LYS A 9 41.91 25.62 -11.54
C LYS A 9 41.98 24.32 -12.35
N ARG A 10 43.15 23.94 -12.86
CA ARG A 10 43.32 22.66 -13.60
C ARG A 10 43.22 21.47 -12.67
N PHE A 11 43.71 21.55 -11.44
CA PHE A 11 43.54 20.52 -10.44
C PHE A 11 42.06 20.29 -10.10
N LEU A 12 41.32 21.37 -9.84
CA LEU A 12 39.84 21.29 -9.58
C LEU A 12 39.08 20.71 -10.77
N LEU A 13 39.44 21.10 -12.01
CA LEU A 13 38.80 20.57 -13.21
C LEU A 13 39.05 19.09 -13.38
N ILE A 14 40.28 18.60 -13.14
CA ILE A 14 40.58 17.16 -13.19
C ILE A 14 39.83 16.41 -12.10
N LEU A 15 39.77 16.95 -10.88
CA LEU A 15 39.00 16.35 -9.77
C LEU A 15 37.52 16.20 -10.13
N VAL A 16 36.91 17.23 -10.72
CA VAL A 16 35.51 17.21 -11.16
C VAL A 16 35.28 16.14 -12.25
N ILE A 17 36.19 16.05 -13.23
CA ILE A 17 36.10 15.01 -14.29
C ILE A 17 36.19 13.61 -13.69
N ILE A 18 37.12 13.38 -12.77
CA ILE A 18 37.26 12.08 -12.09
C ILE A 18 35.95 11.75 -11.32
N LEU A 19 35.38 12.72 -10.64
CA LEU A 19 34.16 12.55 -9.86
C LEU A 19 32.96 12.21 -10.77
N ILE A 20 32.86 12.86 -11.94
CA ILE A 20 31.84 12.56 -12.95
C ILE A 20 32.05 11.14 -13.51
N LEU A 21 33.27 10.74 -13.82
CA LEU A 21 33.55 9.39 -14.31
C LEU A 21 33.22 8.30 -13.28
N LEU A 22 33.56 8.55 -12.00
CA LEU A 22 33.19 7.65 -10.90
C LEU A 22 31.68 7.56 -10.74
N ALA A 23 30.97 8.68 -10.80
CA ALA A 23 29.51 8.72 -10.72
C ALA A 23 28.84 7.97 -11.90
N ALA A 24 29.35 8.16 -13.11
CA ALA A 24 28.88 7.46 -14.31
C ALA A 24 29.15 5.93 -14.21
N GLY A 25 30.32 5.55 -13.72
CA GLY A 25 30.64 4.13 -13.49
C GLY A 25 29.75 3.51 -12.42
N ALA A 26 29.54 4.20 -11.28
CA ALA A 26 28.64 3.75 -10.22
C ALA A 26 27.19 3.63 -10.74
N TYR A 27 26.72 4.59 -11.51
CA TYR A 27 25.39 4.54 -12.15
C TYR A 27 25.26 3.32 -13.07
N GLY A 28 26.26 3.05 -13.92
CA GLY A 28 26.27 1.89 -14.78
C GLY A 28 26.21 0.56 -14.00
N VAL A 29 26.97 0.45 -12.91
CA VAL A 29 26.94 -0.75 -12.05
C VAL A 29 25.56 -0.89 -11.37
N ILE A 30 25.01 0.17 -10.81
CA ILE A 30 23.70 0.12 -10.14
C ILE A 30 22.61 -0.30 -11.12
N THR A 31 22.58 0.28 -12.32
CA THR A 31 21.51 -0.01 -13.29
C THR A 31 21.61 -1.40 -13.92
N THR A 32 22.77 -2.04 -13.92
CA THR A 32 22.97 -3.35 -14.53
C THR A 32 23.02 -4.50 -13.54
N GLN A 33 23.54 -4.28 -12.33
CA GLN A 33 23.78 -5.34 -11.35
C GLN A 33 22.61 -5.51 -10.34
N PHE A 34 21.76 -4.49 -10.20
CA PHE A 34 20.66 -4.48 -9.24
C PHE A 34 19.27 -4.61 -9.89
N VAL A 35 19.22 -5.26 -11.05
CA VAL A 35 17.94 -5.52 -11.73
C VAL A 35 17.19 -6.63 -10.98
N VAL A 36 15.95 -6.34 -10.59
CA VAL A 36 15.08 -7.29 -9.91
C VAL A 36 14.60 -8.38 -10.87
N THR A 37 14.85 -9.62 -10.51
CA THR A 37 14.39 -10.82 -11.21
C THR A 37 13.36 -11.59 -10.39
N ASP A 38 13.51 -11.57 -9.05
CA ASP A 38 12.65 -12.30 -8.14
C ASP A 38 12.00 -11.37 -7.13
N VAL A 39 10.73 -11.62 -6.83
CA VAL A 39 9.93 -10.90 -5.85
C VAL A 39 9.24 -11.92 -4.96
N THR A 40 9.44 -11.82 -3.66
CA THR A 40 8.66 -12.54 -2.65
C THR A 40 7.68 -11.58 -2.02
N VAL A 41 6.46 -12.04 -1.74
CA VAL A 41 5.37 -11.22 -1.21
C VAL A 41 4.80 -11.88 0.04
N ASP A 42 4.54 -11.08 1.06
CA ASP A 42 3.83 -11.50 2.27
C ASP A 42 2.79 -10.45 2.67
N GLY A 43 1.73 -10.90 3.36
CA GLY A 43 0.67 -10.05 3.91
C GLY A 43 -0.43 -9.67 2.92
N ASN A 44 -0.46 -10.27 1.72
CA ASN A 44 -1.51 -10.07 0.72
C ASN A 44 -2.62 -11.11 0.91
N GLU A 45 -3.86 -10.66 1.11
CA GLU A 45 -5.06 -11.51 1.19
C GLU A 45 -5.97 -11.33 -0.04
N HIS A 46 -6.13 -10.09 -0.51
CA HIS A 46 -7.01 -9.74 -1.64
C HIS A 46 -6.33 -9.86 -3.01
N TYR A 47 -5.02 -9.74 -3.06
CA TYR A 47 -4.24 -9.79 -4.29
C TYR A 47 -3.32 -11.01 -4.30
N THR A 48 -3.11 -11.60 -5.47
CA THR A 48 -2.10 -12.65 -5.64
C THR A 48 -0.69 -12.05 -5.66
N ASP A 49 0.31 -12.86 -5.34
CA ASP A 49 1.74 -12.45 -5.39
C ASP A 49 2.11 -11.86 -6.75
N GLU A 50 1.56 -12.44 -7.84
CA GLU A 50 1.83 -11.98 -9.20
C GLU A 50 1.24 -10.59 -9.46
N GLN A 51 0.04 -10.31 -8.94
CA GLN A 51 -0.59 -8.99 -9.02
C GLN A 51 0.21 -7.95 -8.24
N ILE A 52 0.65 -8.27 -7.01
CA ILE A 52 1.52 -7.37 -6.23
C ILE A 52 2.85 -7.14 -6.95
N ARG A 53 3.45 -8.19 -7.51
CA ARG A 53 4.66 -8.08 -8.32
C ARG A 53 4.50 -7.11 -9.48
N GLU A 54 3.42 -7.23 -10.25
CA GLU A 54 3.13 -6.31 -11.36
C GLU A 54 2.95 -4.86 -10.89
N MET A 55 2.31 -4.64 -9.74
CA MET A 55 2.10 -3.32 -9.15
C MET A 55 3.42 -2.67 -8.71
N VAL A 56 4.33 -3.46 -8.13
CA VAL A 56 5.61 -2.97 -7.60
C VAL A 56 6.64 -2.76 -8.69
N LEU A 57 6.61 -3.54 -9.78
CA LEU A 57 7.60 -3.49 -10.86
C LEU A 57 7.13 -2.54 -11.99
N PRO A 58 7.57 -1.27 -12.02
CA PRO A 58 7.14 -0.29 -13.02
C PRO A 58 7.69 -0.52 -14.42
N GLY A 59 8.60 -1.49 -14.57
CA GLY A 59 9.22 -1.84 -15.84
C GLY A 59 10.53 -1.09 -16.16
N GLY A 60 11.34 -1.70 -17.02
CA GLY A 60 12.58 -1.12 -17.55
C GLY A 60 13.65 -0.86 -16.47
N ILE A 61 14.36 0.26 -16.58
CA ILE A 61 15.47 0.66 -15.69
C ILE A 61 15.01 0.84 -14.22
N ARG A 62 13.70 1.03 -14.01
CA ARG A 62 13.11 1.22 -12.67
C ARG A 62 12.94 -0.08 -11.91
N ASN A 63 13.04 -1.23 -12.56
CA ASN A 63 13.06 -2.53 -11.89
C ASN A 63 14.42 -2.77 -11.21
N ASN A 64 14.77 -1.88 -10.31
CA ASN A 64 16.05 -1.88 -9.61
C ASN A 64 15.79 -2.00 -8.11
N SER A 65 16.42 -2.99 -7.45
CA SER A 65 16.16 -3.29 -6.04
C SER A 65 16.44 -2.12 -5.10
N LEU A 66 17.51 -1.35 -5.34
CA LEU A 66 17.82 -0.16 -4.55
C LEU A 66 16.77 0.94 -4.76
N TYR A 67 16.35 1.17 -6.00
CA TYR A 67 15.34 2.17 -6.32
C TYR A 67 13.99 1.82 -5.71
N LEU A 68 13.54 0.56 -5.84
CA LEU A 68 12.27 0.11 -5.31
C LEU A 68 12.23 0.13 -3.79
N SER A 69 13.30 -0.34 -3.13
CA SER A 69 13.40 -0.27 -1.67
C SER A 69 13.35 1.17 -1.12
N LEU A 70 13.89 2.14 -1.86
CA LEU A 70 13.79 3.55 -1.47
C LEU A 70 12.41 4.14 -1.76
N LEU A 71 11.81 3.77 -2.91
CA LEU A 71 10.51 4.28 -3.36
C LEU A 71 9.35 3.81 -2.46
N TYR A 72 9.37 2.53 -2.05
CA TYR A 72 8.30 1.89 -1.30
C TYR A 72 8.56 1.76 0.21
N ARG A 73 9.60 2.42 0.73
CA ARG A 73 9.91 2.38 2.15
C ARG A 73 8.77 2.99 2.97
N LYS A 74 7.90 2.15 3.53
CA LYS A 74 6.70 2.53 4.30
C LYS A 74 5.83 3.57 3.58
N LYS A 75 5.61 3.35 2.30
CA LYS A 75 4.82 4.26 1.48
C LYS A 75 3.34 3.93 1.62
N GLU A 76 2.55 4.90 2.08
CA GLU A 76 1.09 4.83 1.95
C GLU A 76 0.69 4.77 0.48
N ILE A 77 -0.24 3.86 0.16
CA ILE A 77 -0.75 3.65 -1.18
C ILE A 77 -2.24 4.00 -1.17
N LYS A 78 -2.60 5.09 -1.85
CA LYS A 78 -3.98 5.60 -1.86
C LYS A 78 -4.77 5.14 -3.09
N ASP A 79 -4.07 4.74 -4.15
CA ASP A 79 -4.68 4.50 -5.46
C ASP A 79 -4.92 3.00 -5.74
N ILE A 80 -4.51 2.11 -4.84
CA ILE A 80 -4.74 0.67 -4.98
C ILE A 80 -5.80 0.25 -3.96
N PRO A 81 -6.94 -0.30 -4.42
CA PRO A 81 -7.99 -0.81 -3.54
C PRO A 81 -7.45 -1.81 -2.51
N PHE A 82 -8.01 -1.83 -1.33
CA PHE A 82 -7.66 -2.72 -0.20
C PHE A 82 -6.23 -2.63 0.33
N ILE A 83 -5.30 -1.95 -0.32
CA ILE A 83 -3.93 -1.79 0.16
C ILE A 83 -3.78 -0.47 0.91
N GLU A 84 -3.29 -0.54 2.15
CA GLU A 84 -2.94 0.62 2.98
C GLU A 84 -1.52 1.09 2.68
N SER A 85 -0.57 0.16 2.74
CA SER A 85 0.84 0.48 2.47
C SER A 85 1.60 -0.75 1.98
N MET A 86 2.76 -0.51 1.36
CA MET A 86 3.74 -1.54 1.03
C MET A 86 5.11 -1.12 1.55
N ASP A 87 5.88 -2.08 2.04
CA ASP A 87 7.30 -1.90 2.33
C ASP A 87 8.12 -2.86 1.48
N VAL A 88 9.17 -2.35 0.84
CA VAL A 88 10.02 -3.15 -0.03
C VAL A 88 11.41 -3.22 0.56
N SER A 89 11.82 -4.41 0.95
CA SER A 89 13.13 -4.71 1.49
C SER A 89 14.00 -5.48 0.47
N ILE A 90 15.32 -5.34 0.59
CA ILE A 90 16.27 -6.01 -0.29
C ILE A 90 16.73 -7.31 0.35
N VAL A 91 16.43 -8.45 -0.27
CA VAL A 91 16.95 -9.75 0.13
C VAL A 91 18.34 -9.97 -0.43
N ASN A 92 18.53 -9.69 -1.72
CA ASN A 92 19.81 -9.66 -2.40
C ASN A 92 19.78 -8.69 -3.60
N ARG A 93 20.84 -8.64 -4.42
CA ARG A 93 20.92 -7.67 -5.54
C ARG A 93 19.73 -7.74 -6.51
N ASN A 94 19.21 -8.95 -6.72
CA ASN A 94 18.22 -9.23 -7.75
C ASN A 94 16.88 -9.71 -7.18
N THR A 95 16.77 -9.84 -5.84
CA THR A 95 15.57 -10.27 -5.15
C THR A 95 15.14 -9.22 -4.15
N ILE A 96 13.86 -8.85 -4.20
CA ILE A 96 13.21 -8.01 -3.22
C ILE A 96 12.12 -8.79 -2.50
N HIS A 97 11.85 -8.37 -1.28
CA HIS A 97 10.72 -8.83 -0.49
C HIS A 97 9.75 -7.68 -0.28
N VAL A 98 8.47 -7.93 -0.51
CA VAL A 98 7.39 -6.96 -0.40
C VAL A 98 6.48 -7.37 0.75
N ASP A 99 6.48 -6.57 1.81
CA ASP A 99 5.49 -6.66 2.89
C ASP A 99 4.28 -5.80 2.51
N VAL A 100 3.14 -6.44 2.33
CA VAL A 100 1.87 -5.77 2.00
C VAL A 100 1.07 -5.59 3.28
N TYR A 101 0.61 -4.37 3.53
CA TYR A 101 -0.31 -4.05 4.61
C TYR A 101 -1.65 -3.69 3.99
N GLU A 102 -2.64 -4.54 4.21
CA GLU A 102 -3.99 -4.31 3.71
C GLU A 102 -4.83 -3.51 4.70
N LYS A 103 -5.82 -2.77 4.16
CA LYS A 103 -6.78 -2.01 4.97
C LYS A 103 -7.60 -2.97 5.82
N THR A 104 -7.68 -2.71 7.11
CA THR A 104 -8.53 -3.50 8.01
C THR A 104 -10.00 -3.12 7.80
N LEU A 105 -10.76 -4.00 7.16
CA LEU A 105 -12.18 -3.80 6.90
C LEU A 105 -12.99 -4.29 8.11
N ALA A 106 -13.84 -3.42 8.67
CA ALA A 106 -14.72 -3.77 9.76
C ALA A 106 -16.08 -4.34 9.28
N GLY A 107 -16.52 -3.89 8.10
CA GLY A 107 -17.76 -4.32 7.49
C GLY A 107 -18.03 -3.58 6.19
N CYS A 108 -19.16 -3.91 5.56
CA CYS A 108 -19.63 -3.19 4.39
C CYS A 108 -21.13 -2.95 4.43
N VAL A 109 -21.58 -1.97 3.66
CA VAL A 109 -22.99 -1.72 3.38
C VAL A 109 -23.25 -1.78 1.87
N ASN A 110 -24.40 -2.29 1.46
CA ASN A 110 -24.79 -2.23 0.05
C ASN A 110 -25.48 -0.90 -0.24
N TYR A 111 -24.97 -0.15 -1.20
CA TYR A 111 -25.52 1.11 -1.63
C TYR A 111 -25.48 1.22 -3.16
N LEU A 112 -26.65 1.40 -3.79
CA LEU A 112 -26.82 1.52 -5.23
C LEU A 112 -26.17 0.39 -6.07
N GLY A 113 -26.13 -0.84 -5.50
CA GLY A 113 -25.58 -2.01 -6.19
C GLY A 113 -24.07 -2.21 -6.03
N SER A 114 -23.40 -1.39 -5.23
CA SER A 114 -22.01 -1.56 -4.82
C SER A 114 -21.90 -1.81 -3.32
N TYR A 115 -20.87 -2.51 -2.92
CA TYR A 115 -20.51 -2.70 -1.51
C TYR A 115 -19.49 -1.63 -1.13
N LEU A 116 -19.81 -0.86 -0.10
CA LEU A 116 -18.98 0.20 0.45
C LEU A 116 -18.41 -0.30 1.76
N TYR A 117 -17.11 -0.43 1.80
CA TYR A 117 -16.37 -0.97 2.93
C TYR A 117 -15.92 0.15 3.84
N PHE A 118 -16.02 -0.08 5.14
CA PHE A 118 -15.56 0.86 6.14
C PHE A 118 -14.60 0.18 7.13
N ASP A 119 -13.69 0.97 7.65
CA ASP A 119 -12.70 0.54 8.63
C ASP A 119 -13.25 0.51 10.06
N LYS A 120 -12.39 0.19 11.03
CA LYS A 120 -12.71 0.14 12.46
C LYS A 120 -13.22 1.46 13.06
N ASP A 121 -12.96 2.58 12.40
CA ASP A 121 -13.38 3.92 12.81
C ASP A 121 -14.66 4.36 12.06
N GLY A 122 -15.19 3.49 11.19
CA GLY A 122 -16.38 3.71 10.38
C GLY A 122 -16.14 4.61 9.17
N ILE A 123 -14.89 4.81 8.79
CA ILE A 123 -14.52 5.59 7.60
C ILE A 123 -14.68 4.71 6.37
N VAL A 124 -15.38 5.20 5.36
CA VAL A 124 -15.54 4.49 4.08
C VAL A 124 -14.23 4.52 3.32
N VAL A 125 -13.59 3.36 3.19
CA VAL A 125 -12.23 3.24 2.65
C VAL A 125 -12.16 2.63 1.27
N GLU A 126 -13.22 1.88 0.85
CA GLU A 126 -13.22 1.18 -0.42
C GLU A 126 -14.64 0.95 -0.96
N SER A 127 -14.77 0.72 -2.28
CA SER A 127 -16.00 0.37 -2.97
C SER A 127 -15.75 -0.71 -4.01
N ASP A 128 -16.53 -1.80 -3.99
CA ASP A 128 -16.49 -2.85 -5.01
C ASP A 128 -17.91 -3.26 -5.42
N ALA A 129 -18.06 -3.73 -6.65
CA ALA A 129 -19.32 -4.31 -7.16
C ALA A 129 -19.60 -5.70 -6.57
N LYS A 130 -18.58 -6.40 -6.07
CA LYS A 130 -18.67 -7.73 -5.47
C LYS A 130 -18.42 -7.67 -3.97
N LEU A 131 -19.12 -8.53 -3.24
CA LEU A 131 -18.85 -8.71 -1.81
C LEU A 131 -17.52 -9.42 -1.62
N THR A 132 -16.67 -8.85 -0.80
CA THR A 132 -15.40 -9.44 -0.37
C THR A 132 -15.67 -10.53 0.67
N GLU A 133 -15.08 -11.69 0.48
CA GLU A 133 -15.19 -12.81 1.42
C GLU A 133 -14.57 -12.44 2.79
N GLY A 134 -15.21 -12.85 3.86
CA GLY A 134 -14.74 -12.57 5.23
C GLY A 134 -15.11 -11.20 5.79
N VAL A 135 -15.69 -10.30 4.99
CA VAL A 135 -16.16 -8.99 5.44
C VAL A 135 -17.68 -9.01 5.62
N PRO A 136 -18.21 -8.78 6.84
CA PRO A 136 -19.65 -8.86 7.08
C PRO A 136 -20.41 -7.71 6.42
N GLU A 137 -21.53 -8.06 5.76
CA GLU A 137 -22.49 -7.08 5.27
C GLU A 137 -23.40 -6.61 6.40
N ILE A 138 -23.41 -5.31 6.69
CA ILE A 138 -24.23 -4.72 7.72
C ILE A 138 -25.58 -4.28 7.14
N LYS A 139 -26.66 -4.80 7.69
CA LYS A 139 -28.03 -4.50 7.29
C LYS A 139 -28.77 -3.71 8.38
N GLY A 140 -29.68 -2.84 7.95
CA GLY A 140 -30.51 -2.04 8.86
C GLY A 140 -29.92 -0.69 9.22
N LEU A 141 -28.79 -0.31 8.64
CA LEU A 141 -28.26 1.05 8.71
C LEU A 141 -28.99 1.96 7.71
N HIS A 142 -29.39 3.14 8.17
CA HIS A 142 -29.95 4.20 7.33
C HIS A 142 -28.96 5.36 7.24
N PHE A 143 -28.70 5.80 6.02
CA PHE A 143 -27.81 6.91 5.69
C PHE A 143 -28.24 7.55 4.37
N ASP A 144 -28.11 8.86 4.24
CA ASP A 144 -28.61 9.61 3.08
C ASP A 144 -27.60 9.70 1.93
N HIS A 145 -26.32 9.81 2.26
CA HIS A 145 -25.25 9.97 1.27
C HIS A 145 -23.96 9.31 1.78
N ILE A 146 -23.02 9.12 0.88
CA ILE A 146 -21.72 8.55 1.22
C ILE A 146 -20.64 9.37 0.54
N VAL A 147 -19.58 9.64 1.30
CA VAL A 147 -18.35 10.28 0.80
C VAL A 147 -17.19 9.35 1.11
N MET A 148 -16.40 9.03 0.10
CA MET A 148 -15.19 8.22 0.27
C MET A 148 -14.21 8.94 1.19
N HIS A 149 -13.59 8.19 2.06
CA HIS A 149 -12.63 8.66 3.08
C HIS A 149 -13.25 9.54 4.17
N GLU A 150 -14.56 9.52 4.31
CA GLU A 150 -15.27 10.14 5.42
C GLU A 150 -16.06 9.08 6.22
N GLN A 151 -16.43 9.42 7.44
CA GLN A 151 -17.24 8.53 8.27
C GLN A 151 -18.62 8.34 7.65
N LEU A 152 -19.11 7.10 7.66
CA LEU A 152 -20.46 6.76 7.16
C LEU A 152 -21.51 7.55 7.97
N PRO A 153 -22.31 8.45 7.36
CA PRO A 153 -23.24 9.35 8.05
C PRO A 153 -24.53 8.62 8.38
N VAL A 154 -24.51 7.78 9.40
CA VAL A 154 -25.67 7.01 9.85
C VAL A 154 -26.61 7.84 10.72
N GLU A 155 -27.92 7.60 10.64
CA GLU A 155 -28.92 8.29 11.45
C GLU A 155 -28.73 8.07 12.97
N ASN A 156 -28.21 6.90 13.37
CA ASN A 156 -27.96 6.59 14.77
C ASN A 156 -26.47 6.26 15.00
N PRO A 157 -25.64 7.26 15.37
CA PRO A 157 -24.22 7.07 15.61
C PRO A 157 -23.89 6.11 16.76
N GLU A 158 -24.73 6.01 17.78
CA GLU A 158 -24.50 5.11 18.91
C GLU A 158 -24.65 3.64 18.49
N ILE A 159 -25.66 3.32 17.70
CA ILE A 159 -25.82 1.99 17.13
C ILE A 159 -24.62 1.65 16.25
N PHE A 160 -24.20 2.57 15.41
CA PHE A 160 -23.04 2.35 14.54
C PHE A 160 -21.76 2.07 15.34
N LYS A 161 -21.57 2.76 16.44
CA LYS A 161 -20.46 2.55 17.36
C LYS A 161 -20.48 1.16 18.00
N GLU A 162 -21.66 0.64 18.36
CA GLU A 162 -21.80 -0.74 18.83
C GLU A 162 -21.50 -1.78 17.73
N ILE A 163 -21.92 -1.50 16.48
CA ILE A 163 -21.57 -2.33 15.31
C ILE A 163 -20.06 -2.43 15.18
N LEU A 164 -19.35 -1.29 15.17
CA LEU A 164 -17.90 -1.27 15.05
C LEU A 164 -17.20 -2.06 16.18
N LYS A 165 -17.73 -2.02 17.40
CA LYS A 165 -17.20 -2.85 18.49
C LYS A 165 -17.42 -4.34 18.25
N VAL A 166 -18.60 -4.73 17.76
CA VAL A 166 -18.92 -6.14 17.46
C VAL A 166 -18.02 -6.66 16.33
N THR A 167 -17.84 -5.89 15.27
CA THR A 167 -16.97 -6.29 14.15
C THR A 167 -15.49 -6.39 14.56
N GLN A 168 -15.01 -5.50 15.43
CA GLN A 168 -13.67 -5.61 16.01
C GLN A 168 -13.50 -6.87 16.87
N LEU A 169 -14.55 -7.28 17.61
CA LEU A 169 -14.51 -8.55 18.35
C LEU A 169 -14.48 -9.75 17.42
N PHE A 170 -15.19 -9.70 16.29
CA PHE A 170 -15.14 -10.76 15.28
C PHE A 170 -13.72 -10.94 14.75
N GLY A 171 -13.07 -9.87 14.34
CA GLY A 171 -11.66 -9.93 13.92
C GLY A 171 -10.73 -10.44 15.01
N LYS A 172 -10.91 -9.99 16.27
CA LYS A 172 -10.08 -10.42 17.39
C LYS A 172 -10.21 -11.92 17.74
N TYR A 173 -11.39 -12.49 17.56
CA TYR A 173 -11.69 -13.88 17.90
C TYR A 173 -11.79 -14.77 16.67
N GLU A 174 -11.39 -14.27 15.48
CA GLU A 174 -11.43 -15.00 14.21
C GLU A 174 -12.83 -15.56 13.90
N ILE A 175 -13.88 -14.79 14.26
CA ILE A 175 -15.26 -15.15 14.00
C ILE A 175 -15.64 -14.65 12.62
N SER A 176 -15.96 -15.55 11.70
CA SER A 176 -16.50 -15.22 10.40
C SER A 176 -18.01 -15.03 10.47
N ALA A 177 -18.50 -13.92 9.92
CA ALA A 177 -19.92 -13.65 9.76
C ALA A 177 -20.17 -13.06 8.37
N ASP A 178 -21.13 -13.61 7.64
CA ASP A 178 -21.50 -13.09 6.31
C ASP A 178 -22.33 -11.82 6.42
N LYS A 179 -23.24 -11.77 7.42
CA LYS A 179 -24.17 -10.66 7.60
C LYS A 179 -24.45 -10.37 9.06
N ILE A 180 -24.60 -9.09 9.36
CA ILE A 180 -25.01 -8.59 10.67
C ILE A 180 -26.25 -7.74 10.48
N TYR A 181 -27.34 -8.10 11.15
CA TYR A 181 -28.60 -7.37 11.10
C TYR A 181 -28.78 -6.52 12.34
N PHE A 182 -29.07 -5.24 12.13
CA PHE A 182 -29.45 -4.34 13.20
C PHE A 182 -30.93 -3.96 13.07
N SER A 183 -31.66 -4.16 14.15
CA SER A 183 -33.01 -3.65 14.30
C SER A 183 -32.98 -2.33 15.07
N PRO A 184 -33.64 -1.26 14.58
CA PRO A 184 -33.76 0.00 15.31
C PRO A 184 -34.47 -0.14 16.67
N ALA A 185 -35.17 -1.23 16.88
CA ALA A 185 -35.97 -1.50 18.09
C ALA A 185 -35.20 -2.20 19.22
N GLY A 186 -33.93 -2.57 19.02
CA GLY A 186 -33.12 -3.25 20.05
C GLY A 186 -33.63 -4.63 20.44
N GLU A 187 -34.31 -5.34 19.53
CA GLU A 187 -34.76 -6.73 19.66
C GLU A 187 -33.80 -7.69 18.95
#